data_7aa5da3a20b2973532e578ade4dd7dd1
#
_entry.id   7aa5da3a20b2973532e578ade4dd7dd1
#
_cell.length_a   1.000
_cell.length_b   1.000
_cell.length_c   1.000
_cell.angle_alpha   90.00
_cell.angle_beta   90.00
_cell.angle_gamma   90.00
#
_symmetry.space_group_name_H-M   'P 1'
#
loop_
_entity.id
_entity.type
_entity.pdbx_description
1 polymer ?
#
loop_
_entity_poly.entity_id
_entity_poly.type
_entity_poly.pdbx_seq_one_letter_code
_entity_poly.pdbx_strand_id
1 'polypeptide(L)'
;MLICERSVDADKEIFAKMLHDDGLITDLDYKIYCLMANEHAKDFNVAGHIYINADADVCFKRIHKRSRDGEAGIELSYLEKCKKYHDEWLGKYERWDCNNNTTNSTKVLDLLTNEDASYIDNDTNDPGINWISQIEQFIQNIIIQNETVNLLPPPTNSPSSDSP
;
A
#
# COMPACT_ATOMS: atom_id res chain seq x y z
N MET A 1 13.91 -1.58 -9.50
CA MET A 1 12.68 -1.42 -8.69
C MET A 1 11.55 -2.18 -9.37
N LEU A 2 10.67 -2.83 -8.61
CA LEU A 2 9.47 -3.52 -9.10
C LEU A 2 8.24 -2.81 -8.52
N ILE A 3 7.24 -2.57 -9.35
CA ILE A 3 5.92 -2.09 -8.93
C ILE A 3 4.93 -3.21 -9.20
N CYS A 4 4.14 -3.59 -8.20
CA CYS A 4 3.13 -4.64 -8.31
C CYS A 4 1.80 -4.17 -7.77
N GLU A 5 0.73 -4.67 -8.37
CA GLU A 5 -0.61 -4.52 -7.81
C GLU A 5 -0.79 -5.54 -6.69
N ARG A 6 -1.09 -5.02 -5.49
CA ARG A 6 -1.18 -5.76 -4.23
C ARG A 6 0.13 -6.42 -3.79
N SER A 7 0.16 -6.84 -2.56
CA SER A 7 1.29 -7.52 -1.94
C SER A 7 0.78 -8.64 -1.03
N VAL A 8 1.68 -9.50 -0.57
CA VAL A 8 1.38 -10.50 0.47
C VAL A 8 0.87 -9.83 1.74
N ASP A 9 1.39 -8.64 2.07
CA ASP A 9 0.90 -7.87 3.21
C ASP A 9 -0.54 -7.39 3.02
N ALA A 10 -0.89 -6.90 1.82
CA ALA A 10 -2.27 -6.52 1.51
C ALA A 10 -3.22 -7.72 1.62
N ASP A 11 -2.82 -8.89 1.16
CA ASP A 11 -3.62 -10.11 1.30
C ASP A 11 -3.82 -10.46 2.77
N LYS A 12 -2.77 -10.44 3.59
CA LYS A 12 -2.81 -10.74 5.02
C LYS A 12 -3.62 -9.71 5.82
N GLU A 13 -3.31 -8.43 5.67
CA GLU A 13 -3.84 -7.37 6.53
C GLU A 13 -5.29 -6.98 6.17
N ILE A 14 -5.73 -7.31 4.96
CA ILE A 14 -7.07 -6.97 4.47
C ILE A 14 -7.90 -8.23 4.31
N PHE A 15 -7.60 -9.05 3.30
CA PHE A 15 -8.52 -10.11 2.87
C PHE A 15 -8.56 -11.30 3.84
N ALA A 16 -7.40 -11.83 4.23
CA ALA A 16 -7.34 -12.93 5.19
C ALA A 16 -7.89 -12.50 6.56
N LYS A 17 -7.57 -11.27 6.98
CA LYS A 17 -8.11 -10.70 8.21
C LYS A 17 -9.63 -10.54 8.15
N MET A 18 -10.18 -10.05 7.03
CA MET A 18 -11.63 -9.95 6.84
C MET A 18 -12.30 -11.32 6.94
N LEU A 19 -11.76 -12.33 6.27
CA LEU A 19 -12.31 -13.69 6.31
C LEU A 19 -12.29 -14.27 7.72
N HIS A 20 -11.23 -14.03 8.48
CA HIS A 20 -11.12 -14.45 9.87
C HIS A 20 -12.14 -13.73 10.77
N ASP A 21 -12.23 -12.40 10.68
CA ASP A 21 -13.14 -11.59 11.48
C ASP A 21 -14.62 -11.89 11.16
N ASP A 22 -14.91 -12.41 9.95
CA ASP A 22 -16.24 -12.89 9.52
C ASP A 22 -16.51 -14.35 9.95
N GLY A 23 -15.53 -15.02 10.57
CA GLY A 23 -15.65 -16.43 10.96
C GLY A 23 -15.65 -17.42 9.79
N LEU A 24 -15.20 -17.00 8.61
CA LEU A 24 -15.12 -17.83 7.39
C LEU A 24 -13.86 -18.71 7.38
N ILE A 25 -12.84 -18.37 8.16
CA ILE A 25 -11.68 -19.20 8.43
C ILE A 25 -11.48 -19.33 9.95
N THR A 26 -10.95 -20.48 10.41
CA THR A 26 -10.75 -20.72 11.84
C THR A 26 -9.54 -19.95 12.38
N ASP A 27 -9.48 -19.75 13.70
CA ASP A 27 -8.30 -19.16 14.38
C ASP A 27 -7.00 -19.90 14.07
N LEU A 28 -7.07 -21.22 13.92
CA LEU A 28 -5.92 -22.05 13.63
C LEU A 28 -5.43 -21.80 12.20
N ASP A 29 -6.35 -21.82 11.22
CA ASP A 29 -6.02 -21.61 9.82
C ASP A 29 -5.45 -20.21 9.61
N TYR A 30 -6.05 -19.19 10.24
CA TYR A 30 -5.55 -17.82 10.17
C TYR A 30 -4.14 -17.68 10.77
N LYS A 31 -3.87 -18.34 11.91
CA LYS A 31 -2.52 -18.35 12.50
C LYS A 31 -1.49 -19.00 11.59
N ILE A 32 -1.83 -20.16 11.01
CA ILE A 32 -0.93 -20.85 10.05
C ILE A 32 -0.66 -19.95 8.85
N TYR A 33 -1.71 -19.36 8.28
CA TYR A 33 -1.58 -18.43 7.17
C TYR A 33 -0.65 -17.25 7.51
N CYS A 34 -0.85 -16.59 8.66
CA CYS A 34 -0.02 -15.48 9.09
C CYS A 34 1.46 -15.86 9.26
N LEU A 35 1.75 -17.07 9.79
CA LEU A 35 3.11 -17.57 9.91
C LEU A 35 3.77 -17.74 8.53
N MET A 36 3.06 -18.34 7.58
CA MET A 36 3.54 -18.49 6.19
C MET A 36 3.74 -17.15 5.50
N ALA A 37 2.76 -16.25 5.59
CA ALA A 37 2.84 -14.92 4.99
C ALA A 37 4.03 -14.11 5.56
N ASN A 38 4.25 -14.14 6.86
CA ASN A 38 5.37 -13.46 7.51
C ASN A 38 6.73 -14.05 7.11
N GLU A 39 6.80 -15.35 6.87
CA GLU A 39 8.04 -15.98 6.39
C GLU A 39 8.37 -15.52 4.97
N HIS A 40 7.38 -15.50 4.07
CA HIS A 40 7.55 -15.01 2.71
C HIS A 40 7.79 -13.49 2.64
N ALA A 41 7.19 -12.70 3.52
CA ALA A 41 7.39 -11.25 3.55
C ALA A 41 8.84 -10.84 3.81
N LYS A 42 9.64 -11.70 4.46
CA LYS A 42 11.07 -11.46 4.70
C LYS A 42 11.91 -11.37 3.42
N ASP A 43 11.44 -12.01 2.35
CA ASP A 43 12.13 -12.03 1.06
C ASP A 43 11.85 -10.75 0.23
N PHE A 44 10.86 -9.94 0.66
CA PHE A 44 10.42 -8.75 -0.06
C PHE A 44 10.56 -7.51 0.83
N ASN A 45 11.48 -6.63 0.44
CA ASN A 45 11.59 -5.32 1.08
C ASN A 45 10.66 -4.31 0.39
N VAL A 46 9.49 -4.05 0.98
CA VAL A 46 8.53 -3.07 0.48
C VAL A 46 9.01 -1.67 0.84
N ALA A 47 9.45 -0.92 -0.16
CA ALA A 47 9.98 0.42 0.02
C ALA A 47 8.90 1.50 0.21
N GLY A 48 7.69 1.24 -0.30
CA GLY A 48 6.55 2.16 -0.14
C GLY A 48 5.27 1.58 -0.71
N HIS A 49 4.15 2.18 -0.30
CA HIS A 49 2.81 1.83 -0.77
C HIS A 49 2.19 3.02 -1.52
N ILE A 50 1.55 2.75 -2.64
CA ILE A 50 0.69 3.71 -3.34
C ILE A 50 -0.74 3.25 -3.11
N TYR A 51 -1.48 4.01 -2.32
CA TYR A 51 -2.88 3.73 -2.01
C TYR A 51 -3.78 4.54 -2.95
N ILE A 52 -4.39 3.84 -3.91
CA ILE A 52 -5.43 4.39 -4.77
C ILE A 52 -6.73 4.36 -3.96
N ASN A 53 -6.96 5.44 -3.23
CA ASN A 53 -8.04 5.57 -2.28
C ASN A 53 -9.30 6.11 -2.97
N ALA A 54 -10.42 5.39 -2.83
CA ALA A 54 -11.72 5.84 -3.30
C ALA A 54 -12.80 5.48 -2.28
N ASP A 55 -13.82 6.30 -2.16
CA ASP A 55 -14.94 6.02 -1.30
C ASP A 55 -15.75 4.81 -1.79
N ALA A 56 -16.31 4.05 -0.85
CA ALA A 56 -16.96 2.78 -1.17
C ALA A 56 -18.16 2.96 -2.14
N ASP A 57 -18.89 4.05 -2.02
CA ASP A 57 -20.02 4.38 -2.91
C ASP A 57 -19.53 4.74 -4.34
N VAL A 58 -18.36 5.38 -4.46
CA VAL A 58 -17.71 5.65 -5.75
C VAL A 58 -17.27 4.34 -6.39
N CYS A 59 -16.62 3.46 -5.63
CA CYS A 59 -16.24 2.13 -6.10
C CYS A 59 -17.48 1.33 -6.55
N PHE A 60 -18.54 1.35 -5.79
CA PHE A 60 -19.80 0.67 -6.10
C PHE A 60 -20.38 1.17 -7.43
N LYS A 61 -20.47 2.48 -7.63
CA LYS A 61 -20.94 3.08 -8.89
C LYS A 61 -20.05 2.68 -10.07
N ARG A 62 -18.73 2.68 -9.90
CA ARG A 62 -17.77 2.29 -10.94
C ARG A 62 -17.88 0.81 -11.32
N ILE A 63 -18.08 -0.10 -10.36
CA ILE A 63 -18.34 -1.52 -10.60
C ILE A 63 -19.57 -1.71 -11.45
N HIS A 64 -20.69 -1.07 -11.10
CA HIS A 64 -21.94 -1.17 -11.87
C HIS A 64 -21.82 -0.55 -13.27
N LYS A 65 -21.14 0.59 -13.41
CA LYS A 65 -20.85 1.21 -14.71
C LYS A 65 -20.01 0.31 -15.62
N ARG A 66 -19.02 -0.39 -15.04
CA ARG A 66 -18.12 -1.30 -15.75
C ARG A 66 -18.82 -2.60 -16.18
N SER A 67 -19.75 -3.10 -15.39
CA SER A 67 -20.61 -4.26 -15.66
C SER A 67 -19.85 -5.53 -16.09
N ARG A 68 -18.80 -5.90 -15.35
CA ARG A 68 -18.10 -7.16 -15.59
C ARG A 68 -18.92 -8.35 -15.08
N ASP A 69 -18.85 -9.46 -15.83
CA ASP A 69 -19.47 -10.71 -15.41
C ASP A 69 -18.91 -11.17 -14.05
N GLY A 70 -19.83 -11.57 -13.14
CA GLY A 70 -19.49 -12.01 -11.79
C GLY A 70 -19.41 -10.90 -10.74
N GLU A 71 -19.38 -9.62 -11.13
CA GLU A 71 -19.29 -8.49 -10.18
C GLU A 71 -20.68 -7.94 -9.74
N ALA A 72 -21.77 -8.35 -10.38
CA ALA A 72 -23.11 -7.83 -10.10
C ALA A 72 -23.62 -8.08 -8.66
N GLY A 73 -23.05 -9.06 -7.97
CA GLY A 73 -23.38 -9.41 -6.58
C GLY A 73 -22.54 -8.73 -5.52
N ILE A 74 -21.60 -7.81 -5.88
CA ILE A 74 -20.78 -7.11 -4.92
C ILE A 74 -21.62 -6.04 -4.21
N GLU A 75 -21.80 -6.21 -2.90
CA GLU A 75 -22.57 -5.28 -2.07
C GLU A 75 -21.72 -4.08 -1.62
N LEU A 76 -22.39 -2.94 -1.38
CA LEU A 76 -21.75 -1.75 -0.85
C LEU A 76 -21.08 -2.01 0.51
N SER A 77 -21.73 -2.78 1.38
CA SER A 77 -21.23 -3.18 2.70
C SER A 77 -19.88 -3.90 2.64
N TYR A 78 -19.67 -4.72 1.61
CA TYR A 78 -18.38 -5.38 1.38
C TYR A 78 -17.29 -4.36 1.00
N LEU A 79 -17.61 -3.38 0.16
CA LEU A 79 -16.66 -2.33 -0.25
C LEU A 79 -16.32 -1.38 0.91
N GLU A 80 -17.30 -1.03 1.75
CA GLU A 80 -17.09 -0.27 2.99
C GLU A 80 -16.13 -1.01 3.92
N LYS A 81 -16.32 -2.32 4.04
CA LYS A 81 -15.44 -3.18 4.83
C LYS A 81 -14.03 -3.23 4.24
N CYS A 82 -13.89 -3.43 2.94
CA CYS A 82 -12.59 -3.38 2.26
C CYS A 82 -11.86 -2.05 2.52
N LYS A 83 -12.57 -0.93 2.37
CA LYS A 83 -12.00 0.40 2.63
C LYS A 83 -11.51 0.52 4.08
N LYS A 84 -12.34 0.12 5.05
CA LYS A 84 -11.99 0.15 6.47
C LYS A 84 -10.68 -0.59 6.76
N TYR A 85 -10.52 -1.81 6.24
CA TYR A 85 -9.31 -2.61 6.48
C TYR A 85 -8.08 -2.02 5.80
N HIS A 86 -8.23 -1.41 4.60
CA HIS A 86 -7.15 -0.65 3.96
C HIS A 86 -6.71 0.54 4.82
N ASP A 87 -7.66 1.33 5.29
CA ASP A 87 -7.39 2.52 6.11
C ASP A 87 -6.73 2.14 7.46
N GLU A 88 -7.18 1.05 8.10
CA GLU A 88 -6.59 0.52 9.34
C GLU A 88 -5.16 0.00 9.12
N TRP A 89 -4.91 -0.67 8.00
CA TRP A 89 -3.58 -1.18 7.69
C TRP A 89 -2.62 -0.07 7.30
N LEU A 90 -2.99 0.73 6.31
CA LEU A 90 -2.12 1.78 5.76
C LEU A 90 -1.98 2.99 6.68
N GLY A 91 -2.94 3.20 7.58
CA GLY A 91 -2.85 4.23 8.62
C GLY A 91 -1.73 4.00 9.65
N LYS A 92 -1.11 2.82 9.69
CA LYS A 92 0.06 2.51 10.53
C LYS A 92 1.37 3.10 9.98
N TYR A 93 1.39 3.48 8.70
CA TYR A 93 2.56 4.00 8.01
C TYR A 93 2.54 5.53 7.96
N GLU A 94 3.73 6.12 7.85
CA GLU A 94 3.87 7.56 7.65
C GLU A 94 3.35 7.95 6.26
N ARG A 95 2.53 9.00 6.20
CA ARG A 95 2.08 9.57 4.93
C ARG A 95 3.24 10.27 4.25
N TRP A 96 3.42 10.00 2.97
CA TRP A 96 4.39 10.72 2.15
C TRP A 96 3.90 12.13 1.85
N ASP A 97 4.80 13.11 2.02
CA ASP A 97 4.59 14.51 1.65
C ASP A 97 5.80 14.97 0.83
N CYS A 98 5.57 15.59 -0.33
CA CYS A 98 6.61 16.11 -1.20
C CYS A 98 7.54 17.13 -0.54
N ASN A 99 7.08 17.79 0.53
CA ASN A 99 7.82 18.80 1.30
C ASN A 99 8.59 18.22 2.49
N ASN A 100 8.36 16.97 2.86
CA ASN A 100 8.94 16.35 4.06
C ASN A 100 9.63 15.02 3.76
N ASN A 101 10.95 15.07 3.58
CA ASN A 101 11.74 13.99 2.99
C ASN A 101 12.70 13.30 3.99
N THR A 102 12.37 13.22 5.28
CA THR A 102 13.39 13.03 6.33
C THR A 102 13.48 11.65 7.00
N THR A 103 12.73 10.63 6.60
CA THR A 103 12.75 9.34 7.31
C THR A 103 12.99 8.14 6.39
N ASN A 104 13.80 7.17 6.88
CA ASN A 104 14.06 5.87 6.24
C ASN A 104 12.94 4.84 6.47
N SER A 105 11.71 5.28 6.78
CA SER A 105 10.56 4.42 7.01
C SER A 105 9.79 4.18 5.71
N THR A 106 9.16 3.01 5.60
CA THR A 106 8.18 2.73 4.54
C THR A 106 7.06 3.75 4.60
N LYS A 107 6.79 4.42 3.49
CA LYS A 107 5.80 5.51 3.39
C LYS A 107 4.60 5.10 2.55
N VAL A 108 3.50 5.79 2.76
CA VAL A 108 2.28 5.64 1.96
C VAL A 108 1.99 6.94 1.21
N LEU A 109 1.94 6.86 -0.12
CA LEU A 109 1.30 7.87 -0.94
C LEU A 109 -0.19 7.54 -1.01
N ASP A 110 -1.02 8.41 -0.45
CA ASP A 110 -2.49 8.27 -0.46
C ASP A 110 -3.09 9.20 -1.52
N LEU A 111 -3.66 8.61 -2.57
CA LEU A 111 -4.28 9.33 -3.68
C LEU A 111 -5.79 9.17 -3.60
N LEU A 112 -6.50 10.22 -3.21
CA LEU A 112 -7.96 10.24 -3.26
C LEU A 112 -8.43 10.31 -4.72
N THR A 113 -9.09 9.26 -5.18
CA THR A 113 -9.49 9.08 -6.59
C THR A 113 -11.00 9.02 -6.77
N ASN A 114 -11.74 9.89 -6.05
CA ASN A 114 -13.20 9.96 -6.15
C ASN A 114 -13.67 10.57 -7.47
N GLU A 115 -12.85 11.39 -8.10
CA GLU A 115 -13.17 12.02 -9.38
C GLU A 115 -12.86 11.09 -10.55
N ASP A 116 -13.59 11.23 -11.65
CA ASP A 116 -13.26 10.54 -12.89
C ASP A 116 -12.13 11.30 -13.60
N ALA A 117 -11.15 10.57 -14.11
CA ALA A 117 -10.01 11.11 -14.86
C ALA A 117 -10.06 10.61 -16.30
N SER A 118 -9.70 11.48 -17.24
CA SER A 118 -9.64 11.17 -18.68
C SER A 118 -8.23 10.83 -19.16
N TYR A 119 -7.20 11.26 -18.41
CA TYR A 119 -5.78 11.08 -18.76
C TYR A 119 -5.43 11.66 -20.15
N ILE A 120 -6.10 12.76 -20.53
CA ILE A 120 -5.84 13.44 -21.79
C ILE A 120 -4.65 14.37 -21.60
N ASP A 121 -3.63 14.19 -22.44
CA ASP A 121 -2.45 15.05 -22.45
C ASP A 121 -2.85 16.52 -22.67
N ASN A 122 -2.22 17.40 -21.88
CA ASN A 122 -2.43 18.86 -21.88
C ASN A 122 -3.71 19.38 -21.22
N ASP A 123 -4.52 18.54 -20.59
CA ASP A 123 -5.57 19.02 -19.70
C ASP A 123 -5.03 19.16 -18.27
N THR A 124 -4.57 20.36 -17.93
CA THR A 124 -4.01 20.66 -16.59
C THR A 124 -5.05 20.57 -15.46
N ASN A 125 -6.33 20.47 -15.77
CA ASN A 125 -7.41 20.30 -14.79
C ASN A 125 -7.80 18.83 -14.60
N ASP A 126 -7.26 17.90 -15.40
CA ASP A 126 -7.52 16.48 -15.24
C ASP A 126 -6.84 15.96 -13.95
N PRO A 127 -7.61 15.43 -12.96
CA PRO A 127 -7.05 14.90 -11.72
C PRO A 127 -6.06 13.75 -11.97
N GLY A 128 -6.23 12.98 -13.06
CA GLY A 128 -5.34 11.87 -13.42
C GLY A 128 -3.91 12.32 -13.70
N ILE A 129 -3.72 13.48 -14.32
CA ILE A 129 -2.38 14.05 -14.59
C ILE A 129 -1.68 14.38 -13.26
N ASN A 130 -2.42 14.97 -12.32
CA ASN A 130 -1.88 15.26 -10.98
C ASN A 130 -1.54 13.98 -10.21
N TRP A 131 -2.38 12.94 -10.28
CA TRP A 131 -2.07 11.64 -9.63
C TRP A 131 -0.81 11.01 -10.20
N ILE A 132 -0.65 11.01 -11.53
CA ILE A 132 0.57 10.49 -12.19
C ILE A 132 1.80 11.25 -11.71
N SER A 133 1.75 12.59 -11.68
CA SER A 133 2.86 13.42 -11.21
C SER A 133 3.25 13.11 -9.76
N GLN A 134 2.27 12.92 -8.86
CA GLN A 134 2.53 12.53 -7.48
C GLN A 134 3.16 11.14 -7.36
N ILE A 135 2.71 10.17 -8.17
CA ILE A 135 3.28 8.82 -8.24
C ILE A 135 4.74 8.89 -8.69
N GLU A 136 5.02 9.63 -9.74
CA GLU A 136 6.39 9.81 -10.26
C GLU A 136 7.32 10.42 -9.20
N GLN A 137 6.89 11.47 -8.53
CA GLN A 137 7.67 12.10 -7.46
C GLN A 137 7.91 11.15 -6.29
N PHE A 138 6.90 10.39 -5.89
CA PHE A 138 7.02 9.39 -4.83
C PHE A 138 8.03 8.29 -5.19
N ILE A 139 7.96 7.77 -6.41
CA ILE A 139 8.88 6.75 -6.92
C ILE A 139 10.31 7.28 -6.97
N GLN A 140 10.52 8.49 -7.49
CA GLN A 140 11.85 9.13 -7.54
C GLN A 140 12.44 9.29 -6.14
N ASN A 141 11.62 9.70 -5.19
CA ASN A 141 12.02 9.82 -3.80
C ASN A 141 12.52 8.51 -3.21
N ILE A 142 11.78 7.41 -3.42
CA ILE A 142 12.17 6.07 -2.96
C ILE A 142 13.50 5.63 -3.60
N ILE A 143 13.71 5.90 -4.89
CA ILE A 143 14.95 5.55 -5.59
C ILE A 143 16.13 6.27 -4.95
N ILE A 144 16.03 7.60 -4.76
CA ILE A 144 17.09 8.42 -4.17
C ILE A 144 17.41 7.96 -2.74
N GLN A 145 16.41 7.66 -1.93
CA GLN A 145 16.63 7.18 -0.56
C GLN A 145 17.39 5.85 -0.52
N ASN A 146 17.01 4.90 -1.38
CA ASN A 146 17.69 3.60 -1.45
C ASN A 146 19.14 3.72 -1.95
N GLU A 147 19.44 4.62 -2.87
CA GLU A 147 20.81 4.88 -3.32
C GLU A 147 21.66 5.50 -2.21
N THR A 148 21.09 6.42 -1.44
CA THR A 148 21.78 7.08 -0.32
C THR A 148 22.12 6.08 0.80
N VAL A 149 21.23 5.15 1.12
CA VAL A 149 21.48 4.10 2.12
C VAL A 149 22.60 3.18 1.70
N ASN A 150 22.70 2.82 0.43
CA ASN A 150 23.76 1.94 -0.11
C ASN A 150 25.14 2.61 -0.17
N LEU A 151 25.21 3.93 -0.09
CA LEU A 151 26.48 4.69 -0.08
C LEU A 151 27.06 4.90 1.33
N LEU A 152 26.30 4.61 2.40
CA LEU A 152 26.80 4.71 3.76
C LEU A 152 27.71 3.52 4.07
N PRO A 153 28.93 3.74 4.66
CA PRO A 153 29.79 2.65 5.06
C PRO A 153 29.09 1.81 6.15
N PRO A 154 29.37 0.49 6.21
CA PRO A 154 28.80 -0.36 7.22
C PRO A 154 29.19 0.15 8.62
N PRO A 155 28.32 -0.02 9.64
CA PRO A 155 28.59 0.45 10.99
C PRO A 155 29.92 -0.19 11.47
N THR A 156 30.88 0.65 11.84
CA THR A 156 32.14 0.19 12.44
C THR A 156 31.83 -0.40 13.81
N ASN A 157 31.92 -1.71 13.92
CA ASN A 157 31.94 -2.39 15.21
C ASN A 157 33.19 -1.91 15.97
N SER A 158 32.99 -0.99 16.92
CA SER A 158 34.03 -0.69 17.91
C SER A 158 34.23 -1.94 18.77
N PRO A 159 35.48 -2.42 18.93
CA PRO A 159 35.74 -3.54 19.83
C PRO A 159 35.42 -3.11 21.26
N SER A 160 34.64 -3.94 21.96
CA SER A 160 34.44 -3.83 23.39
C SER A 160 35.81 -3.85 24.07
N SER A 161 36.14 -2.78 24.80
CA SER A 161 37.29 -2.74 25.69
C SER A 161 36.98 -3.61 26.92
N ASP A 162 37.26 -4.88 26.81
CA ASP A 162 37.51 -5.71 27.98
C ASP A 162 38.87 -5.34 28.52
N SER A 163 38.92 -4.68 29.62
CA SER A 163 40.11 -4.51 30.46
C SER A 163 40.02 -5.40 31.68
N PRO A 164 41.12 -5.98 32.15
CA PRO A 164 41.22 -7.04 33.13
C PRO A 164 40.81 -6.65 34.56
#